data_19a15673560944b795f892230d905a74
#
_entry.id   19a15673560944b795f892230d905a74
#
_cell.length_a   1.000
_cell.length_b   1.000
_cell.length_c   1.000
_cell.angle_alpha   90.00
_cell.angle_beta   90.00
_cell.angle_gamma   90.00
#
_symmetry.space_group_name_H-M   'P 1'
#
loop_
_entity.id
_entity.type
_entity.pdbx_description
1 polymer ?
#
loop_
_entity_poly.entity_id
_entity_poly.type
_entity_poly.pdbx_seq_one_letter_code
_entity_poly.pdbx_strand_id
1 'polypeptide(L)'
;MEFFDNKLCISFRELVDGGIMTVPNYKYMASSGRIKVARRGGGAKGNGALIVIDSLPTSYKEKVEEKYPGGNAVLLRGWIISNYELDQAAVAFFMDWAARQSSDKASDELARKYAINASVLNTCIKLYNRSRDYRKLMGEKYDWSMMATTIETLREEFGHDLPASTLRFRKKVNEYKQYGYECLISGKFGNQCARKVDYKTERLVLSITVLPNQPYGSDVHEMYISFVCGELEVWDLETGEIFKIGRAHV
;
A
#
# COMPACT_ATOMS: atom_id res chain seq x y z
N MET A 1 -17.56 16.09 8.81
CA MET A 1 -17.89 16.05 7.36
C MET A 1 -17.62 14.66 6.80
N GLU A 2 -18.39 14.18 5.83
CA GLU A 2 -18.20 12.87 5.20
C GLU A 2 -18.44 12.94 3.68
N PHE A 3 -17.84 11.99 2.95
CA PHE A 3 -18.06 11.84 1.51
C PHE A 3 -19.25 10.89 1.29
N PHE A 4 -20.27 11.37 0.58
CA PHE A 4 -21.48 10.60 0.30
C PHE A 4 -21.99 10.92 -1.12
N ASP A 5 -22.26 9.88 -1.91
CA ASP A 5 -22.79 10.02 -3.29
C ASP A 5 -21.98 11.02 -4.14
N ASN A 6 -20.65 10.88 -4.15
CA ASN A 6 -19.69 11.75 -4.84
C ASN A 6 -19.78 13.25 -4.45
N LYS A 7 -20.22 13.54 -3.23
CA LYS A 7 -20.37 14.91 -2.72
C LYS A 7 -19.82 15.01 -1.31
N LEU A 8 -19.26 16.18 -1.01
CA LEU A 8 -18.89 16.52 0.35
C LEU A 8 -20.15 16.92 1.13
N CYS A 9 -20.41 16.21 2.22
CA CYS A 9 -21.59 16.42 3.04
C CYS A 9 -21.20 16.76 4.48
N ILE A 10 -22.06 17.53 5.13
CA ILE A 10 -21.98 17.81 6.55
C ILE A 10 -23.20 17.19 7.25
N SER A 11 -23.01 16.62 8.42
CA SER A 11 -24.11 16.07 9.20
C SER A 11 -24.98 17.18 9.79
N PHE A 12 -26.26 16.87 10.03
CA PHE A 12 -27.15 17.79 10.73
C PHE A 12 -26.61 18.23 12.10
N ARG A 13 -25.98 17.29 12.83
CA ARG A 13 -25.37 17.58 14.13
C ARG A 13 -24.21 18.56 14.02
N GLU A 14 -23.28 18.34 13.11
CA GLU A 14 -22.16 19.25 12.87
C GLU A 14 -22.66 20.65 12.46
N LEU A 15 -23.73 20.71 11.64
CA LEU A 15 -24.28 21.99 11.19
C LEU A 15 -24.98 22.77 12.30
N VAL A 16 -25.74 22.08 13.16
CA VAL A 16 -26.56 22.71 14.21
C VAL A 16 -25.79 22.82 15.52
N ASP A 17 -25.24 21.72 16.05
CA ASP A 17 -24.48 21.72 17.29
C ASP A 17 -23.18 22.55 17.13
N GLY A 18 -22.68 22.58 15.91
CA GLY A 18 -21.62 23.47 15.48
C GLY A 18 -22.01 24.96 15.50
N GLY A 19 -23.25 25.33 15.72
CA GLY A 19 -23.68 26.74 15.71
C GLY A 19 -23.62 27.44 14.36
N ILE A 20 -23.47 26.67 13.27
CA ILE A 20 -23.42 27.19 11.89
C ILE A 20 -24.83 27.61 11.45
N MET A 21 -25.82 26.78 11.76
CA MET A 21 -27.21 27.00 11.38
C MET A 21 -28.16 26.62 12.54
N THR A 22 -29.22 27.37 12.71
CA THR A 22 -30.26 27.02 13.69
C THR A 22 -31.21 25.92 13.17
N VAL A 23 -31.79 25.12 14.08
CA VAL A 23 -32.77 24.08 13.70
C VAL A 23 -33.94 24.62 12.87
N PRO A 24 -34.59 25.76 13.25
CA PRO A 24 -35.67 26.30 12.45
C PRO A 24 -35.24 26.67 11.02
N ASN A 25 -34.05 27.28 10.89
CA ASN A 25 -33.52 27.67 9.59
C ASN A 25 -33.18 26.44 8.70
N TYR A 26 -32.59 25.40 9.30
CA TYR A 26 -32.37 24.12 8.60
C TYR A 26 -33.69 23.55 8.08
N LYS A 27 -34.71 23.45 8.92
CA LYS A 27 -36.01 22.91 8.54
C LYS A 27 -36.64 23.72 7.40
N TYR A 28 -36.58 25.05 7.48
CA TYR A 28 -37.08 25.94 6.42
C TYR A 28 -36.32 25.73 5.11
N MET A 29 -34.99 25.73 5.14
CA MET A 29 -34.19 25.56 3.92
C MET A 29 -34.32 24.19 3.30
N ALA A 30 -34.42 23.13 4.11
CA ALA A 30 -34.62 21.78 3.65
C ALA A 30 -36.01 21.57 3.04
N SER A 31 -37.07 22.11 3.65
CA SER A 31 -38.44 21.99 3.16
C SER A 31 -38.69 22.85 1.88
N SER A 32 -38.02 23.98 1.80
CA SER A 32 -38.11 24.90 0.60
C SER A 32 -37.20 24.43 -0.54
N GLY A 33 -36.43 23.36 -0.39
CA GLY A 33 -35.50 22.86 -1.41
C GLY A 33 -34.26 23.76 -1.66
N ARG A 34 -34.02 24.74 -0.78
CA ARG A 34 -32.86 25.64 -0.89
C ARG A 34 -31.53 24.95 -0.59
N ILE A 35 -31.59 23.89 0.20
CA ILE A 35 -30.44 23.01 0.48
C ILE A 35 -30.79 21.58 0.08
N LYS A 36 -29.78 20.86 -0.42
CA LYS A 36 -29.95 19.45 -0.83
C LYS A 36 -29.59 18.55 0.35
N VAL A 37 -30.55 17.74 0.78
CA VAL A 37 -30.36 16.70 1.78
C VAL A 37 -29.99 15.41 1.05
N ALA A 38 -28.73 14.99 1.14
CA ALA A 38 -28.21 13.79 0.50
C ALA A 38 -28.76 12.49 1.15
N ARG A 39 -28.89 12.51 2.47
CA ARG A 39 -29.48 11.43 3.24
C ARG A 39 -30.40 12.00 4.32
N ARG A 40 -31.66 11.55 4.38
CA ARG A 40 -32.57 11.92 5.47
C ARG A 40 -32.18 11.19 6.75
N GLY A 41 -32.29 11.87 7.89
CA GLY A 41 -32.09 11.24 9.18
C GLY A 41 -33.18 10.19 9.44
N GLY A 42 -32.80 9.00 9.88
CA GLY A 42 -33.71 8.00 10.42
C GLY A 42 -33.94 8.22 11.92
N GLY A 43 -35.08 7.76 12.48
CA GLY A 43 -35.45 8.00 13.89
C GLY A 43 -34.39 7.60 14.94
N ALA A 44 -34.76 7.37 16.21
CA ALA A 44 -33.89 7.32 17.41
C ALA A 44 -32.63 6.42 17.32
N LYS A 45 -32.55 5.49 16.36
CA LYS A 45 -31.37 4.64 16.07
C LYS A 45 -30.84 4.78 14.65
N GLY A 46 -31.34 5.72 13.86
CA GLY A 46 -30.97 5.88 12.45
C GLY A 46 -29.74 6.75 12.24
N ASN A 47 -29.14 6.59 11.04
CA ASN A 47 -28.08 7.46 10.57
C ASN A 47 -28.53 8.93 10.55
N GLY A 48 -27.66 9.86 10.95
CA GLY A 48 -27.94 11.29 10.91
C GLY A 48 -28.24 11.81 9.50
N ALA A 49 -29.00 12.90 9.41
CA ALA A 49 -29.21 13.59 8.11
C ALA A 49 -27.89 14.16 7.59
N LEU A 50 -27.67 14.05 6.28
CA LEU A 50 -26.51 14.61 5.58
C LEU A 50 -26.95 15.69 4.60
N ILE A 51 -26.25 16.78 4.62
CA ILE A 51 -26.52 17.97 3.79
C ILE A 51 -25.35 18.19 2.86
N VAL A 52 -25.61 18.35 1.57
CA VAL A 52 -24.58 18.63 0.56
C VAL A 52 -24.03 20.04 0.79
N ILE A 53 -22.75 20.18 1.07
CA ILE A 53 -22.10 21.46 1.37
C ILE A 53 -22.22 22.44 0.17
N ASP A 54 -22.08 21.94 -1.06
CA ASP A 54 -22.22 22.77 -2.26
C ASP A 54 -23.61 23.40 -2.44
N SER A 55 -24.63 22.85 -1.81
CA SER A 55 -25.98 23.41 -1.84
C SER A 55 -26.21 24.47 -0.79
N LEU A 56 -25.30 24.64 0.16
CA LEU A 56 -25.41 25.67 1.18
C LEU A 56 -25.19 27.06 0.59
N PRO A 57 -25.90 28.11 1.06
CA PRO A 57 -25.57 29.50 0.77
C PRO A 57 -24.12 29.82 1.16
N THR A 58 -23.51 30.79 0.44
CA THR A 58 -22.08 31.14 0.60
C THR A 58 -21.70 31.47 2.05
N SER A 59 -22.54 32.22 2.75
CA SER A 59 -22.29 32.57 4.17
C SER A 59 -22.22 31.35 5.13
N TYR A 60 -22.91 30.27 4.79
CA TYR A 60 -22.81 29.03 5.57
C TYR A 60 -21.65 28.16 5.14
N LYS A 61 -21.28 28.17 3.85
CA LYS A 61 -20.07 27.49 3.36
C LYS A 61 -18.82 28.04 4.04
N GLU A 62 -18.69 29.36 4.10
CA GLU A 62 -17.58 30.05 4.76
C GLU A 62 -17.46 29.63 6.24
N LYS A 63 -18.59 29.60 6.98
CA LYS A 63 -18.61 29.13 8.35
C LYS A 63 -18.28 27.65 8.53
N VAL A 64 -18.68 26.80 7.55
CA VAL A 64 -18.31 25.38 7.54
C VAL A 64 -16.82 25.24 7.33
N GLU A 65 -16.23 25.99 6.41
CA GLU A 65 -14.80 25.91 6.12
C GLU A 65 -13.94 26.45 7.26
N GLU A 66 -14.38 27.54 7.89
CA GLU A 66 -13.74 28.08 9.10
C GLU A 66 -13.75 27.10 10.25
N LYS A 67 -14.89 26.45 10.50
CA LYS A 67 -15.05 25.55 11.64
C LYS A 67 -14.53 24.16 11.41
N TYR A 68 -14.61 23.66 10.18
CA TYR A 68 -14.20 22.32 9.77
C TYR A 68 -13.27 22.41 8.56
N PRO A 69 -12.01 22.84 8.74
CA PRO A 69 -11.05 22.92 7.67
C PRO A 69 -10.72 21.53 7.12
N GLY A 70 -10.37 21.44 5.85
CA GLY A 70 -9.93 20.19 5.22
C GLY A 70 -11.04 19.40 4.48
N GLY A 71 -12.17 20.03 4.19
CA GLY A 71 -13.24 19.43 3.39
C GLY A 71 -12.77 18.84 2.06
N ASN A 72 -11.84 19.51 1.38
CA ASN A 72 -11.26 19.05 0.14
C ASN A 72 -10.46 17.73 0.32
N ALA A 73 -9.75 17.55 1.45
CA ALA A 73 -9.05 16.32 1.74
C ALA A 73 -10.02 15.15 1.96
N VAL A 74 -11.13 15.39 2.67
CA VAL A 74 -12.19 14.39 2.87
C VAL A 74 -12.85 14.02 1.54
N LEU A 75 -13.12 15.00 0.69
CA LEU A 75 -13.70 14.81 -0.64
C LEU A 75 -12.76 13.98 -1.52
N LEU A 76 -11.47 14.33 -1.55
CA LEU A 76 -10.44 13.62 -2.31
C LEU A 76 -10.30 12.17 -1.82
N ARG A 77 -10.16 11.97 -0.50
CA ARG A 77 -10.06 10.62 0.09
C ARG A 77 -11.27 9.77 -0.28
N GLY A 78 -12.49 10.32 -0.12
CA GLY A 78 -13.71 9.61 -0.45
C GLY A 78 -13.80 9.25 -1.93
N TRP A 79 -13.39 10.16 -2.83
CA TRP A 79 -13.36 9.92 -4.27
C TRP A 79 -12.36 8.82 -4.64
N ILE A 80 -11.16 8.80 -4.03
CA ILE A 80 -10.16 7.77 -4.24
C ILE A 80 -10.72 6.40 -3.82
N ILE A 81 -11.23 6.30 -2.58
CA ILE A 81 -11.73 5.03 -2.01
C ILE A 81 -12.93 4.51 -2.80
N SER A 82 -13.87 5.38 -3.19
CA SER A 82 -15.06 4.98 -3.96
C SER A 82 -14.75 4.45 -5.37
N ASN A 83 -13.57 4.74 -5.91
CA ASN A 83 -13.12 4.23 -7.20
C ASN A 83 -12.28 2.95 -7.08
N TYR A 84 -11.94 2.52 -5.85
CA TYR A 84 -11.23 1.28 -5.64
C TYR A 84 -12.19 0.09 -5.81
N GLU A 85 -11.72 -0.90 -6.54
CA GLU A 85 -12.40 -2.19 -6.74
C GLU A 85 -11.35 -3.29 -6.65
N LEU A 86 -11.65 -4.33 -5.87
CA LEU A 86 -10.78 -5.50 -5.80
C LEU A 86 -10.84 -6.25 -7.13
N ASP A 87 -9.68 -6.40 -7.78
CA ASP A 87 -9.56 -7.13 -9.04
C ASP A 87 -9.66 -8.65 -8.80
N GLN A 88 -10.85 -9.21 -9.08
CA GLN A 88 -11.12 -10.63 -8.89
C GLN A 88 -10.28 -11.51 -9.83
N ALA A 89 -9.94 -11.01 -11.02
CA ALA A 89 -9.07 -11.74 -11.95
C ALA A 89 -7.63 -11.82 -11.40
N ALA A 90 -7.15 -10.74 -10.77
CA ALA A 90 -5.87 -10.76 -10.07
C ALA A 90 -5.89 -11.73 -8.87
N VAL A 91 -6.97 -11.75 -8.10
CA VAL A 91 -7.11 -12.72 -6.99
C VAL A 91 -7.00 -14.14 -7.51
N ALA A 92 -7.78 -14.50 -8.55
CA ALA A 92 -7.75 -15.84 -9.14
C ALA A 92 -6.36 -16.19 -9.69
N PHE A 93 -5.71 -15.25 -10.39
CA PHE A 93 -4.37 -15.44 -10.95
C PHE A 93 -3.32 -15.73 -9.86
N PHE A 94 -3.28 -14.92 -8.80
CA PHE A 94 -2.27 -15.09 -7.76
C PHE A 94 -2.55 -16.28 -6.84
N MET A 95 -3.81 -16.65 -6.60
CA MET A 95 -4.14 -17.87 -5.86
C MET A 95 -3.72 -19.12 -6.64
N ASP A 96 -3.98 -19.17 -7.95
CA ASP A 96 -3.52 -20.26 -8.80
C ASP A 96 -1.99 -20.29 -8.92
N TRP A 97 -1.34 -19.13 -9.03
CA TRP A 97 0.11 -19.02 -8.97
C TRP A 97 0.66 -19.58 -7.64
N ALA A 98 0.10 -19.21 -6.48
CA ALA A 98 0.54 -19.70 -5.19
C ALA A 98 0.37 -21.22 -5.05
N ALA A 99 -0.75 -21.75 -5.52
CA ALA A 99 -1.02 -23.19 -5.50
C ALA A 99 -0.03 -24.03 -6.33
N ARG A 100 0.54 -23.45 -7.39
CA ARG A 100 1.55 -24.10 -8.23
C ARG A 100 2.97 -24.05 -7.63
N GLN A 101 3.21 -23.25 -6.60
CA GLN A 101 4.54 -23.15 -5.99
C GLN A 101 4.74 -24.29 -5.00
N SER A 102 5.86 -24.99 -5.11
CA SER A 102 6.26 -26.04 -4.14
C SER A 102 6.85 -25.48 -2.84
N SER A 103 6.84 -24.14 -2.68
CA SER A 103 7.48 -23.46 -1.55
C SER A 103 6.44 -23.00 -0.55
N ASP A 104 6.61 -23.30 0.73
CA ASP A 104 5.82 -22.79 1.85
C ASP A 104 5.81 -21.24 1.94
N LYS A 105 6.69 -20.58 1.17
CA LYS A 105 6.73 -19.09 1.07
C LYS A 105 5.63 -18.52 0.18
N ALA A 106 4.99 -19.33 -0.67
CA ALA A 106 3.86 -18.93 -1.49
C ALA A 106 2.56 -19.13 -0.71
N SER A 107 2.31 -18.27 0.28
CA SER A 107 1.10 -18.33 1.08
C SER A 107 -0.07 -17.63 0.39
N ASP A 108 -1.29 -18.02 0.75
CA ASP A 108 -2.52 -17.31 0.36
C ASP A 108 -2.48 -15.82 0.74
N GLU A 109 -1.82 -15.49 1.84
CA GLU A 109 -1.63 -14.11 2.28
C GLU A 109 -0.78 -13.31 1.28
N LEU A 110 0.30 -13.90 0.78
CA LEU A 110 1.15 -13.28 -0.25
C LEU A 110 0.39 -13.11 -1.57
N ALA A 111 -0.40 -14.11 -1.97
CA ALA A 111 -1.26 -14.03 -3.14
C ALA A 111 -2.28 -12.89 -3.04
N ARG A 112 -2.96 -12.76 -1.90
CA ARG A 112 -3.89 -11.65 -1.61
C ARG A 112 -3.18 -10.30 -1.67
N LYS A 113 -1.99 -10.20 -1.14
CA LYS A 113 -1.19 -8.98 -1.15
C LYS A 113 -0.84 -8.54 -2.58
N TYR A 114 -0.46 -9.48 -3.45
CA TYR A 114 -0.25 -9.17 -4.86
C TYR A 114 -1.53 -8.77 -5.58
N ALA A 115 -2.66 -9.37 -5.26
CA ALA A 115 -3.96 -8.99 -5.81
C ALA A 115 -4.38 -7.57 -5.36
N ILE A 116 -4.13 -7.19 -4.11
CA ILE A 116 -4.32 -5.81 -3.63
C ILE A 116 -3.42 -4.84 -4.41
N ASN A 117 -2.15 -5.18 -4.61
CA ASN A 117 -1.23 -4.35 -5.41
C ASN A 117 -1.74 -4.14 -6.85
N ALA A 118 -2.25 -5.19 -7.50
CA ALA A 118 -2.87 -5.10 -8.82
C ALA A 118 -4.09 -4.17 -8.80
N SER A 119 -4.97 -4.33 -7.83
CA SER A 119 -6.19 -3.52 -7.65
C SER A 119 -5.87 -2.04 -7.44
N VAL A 120 -4.83 -1.74 -6.67
CA VAL A 120 -4.34 -0.37 -6.46
C VAL A 120 -3.79 0.22 -7.77
N LEU A 121 -3.00 -0.53 -8.54
CA LEU A 121 -2.50 -0.08 -9.84
C LEU A 121 -3.65 0.19 -10.82
N ASN A 122 -4.63 -0.71 -10.90
CA ASN A 122 -5.83 -0.53 -11.74
C ASN A 122 -6.61 0.72 -11.33
N THR A 123 -6.78 0.94 -10.01
CA THR A 123 -7.44 2.14 -9.47
C THR A 123 -6.67 3.40 -9.87
N CYS A 124 -5.36 3.44 -9.68
CA CYS A 124 -4.53 4.59 -10.06
C CYS A 124 -4.59 4.88 -11.57
N ILE A 125 -4.58 3.86 -12.42
CA ILE A 125 -4.74 4.00 -13.88
C ILE A 125 -6.14 4.53 -14.21
N LYS A 126 -7.19 3.99 -13.59
CA LYS A 126 -8.59 4.44 -13.74
C LYS A 126 -8.74 5.91 -13.37
N LEU A 127 -8.21 6.32 -12.21
CA LEU A 127 -8.28 7.70 -11.74
C LEU A 127 -7.51 8.67 -12.66
N TYR A 128 -6.33 8.30 -13.11
CA TYR A 128 -5.55 9.10 -14.06
C TYR A 128 -6.30 9.31 -15.38
N ASN A 129 -6.94 8.27 -15.90
CA ASN A 129 -7.75 8.35 -17.12
C ASN A 129 -9.03 9.17 -16.91
N ARG A 130 -9.56 9.22 -15.68
CA ARG A 130 -10.75 10.00 -15.29
C ARG A 130 -10.42 11.41 -14.78
N SER A 131 -9.33 12.00 -15.22
CA SER A 131 -8.90 13.34 -14.80
C SER A 131 -9.94 14.44 -15.04
N ARG A 132 -10.86 14.25 -16.02
CA ARG A 132 -11.99 15.16 -16.26
C ARG A 132 -13.01 15.14 -15.11
N ASP A 133 -13.30 13.98 -14.54
CA ASP A 133 -14.25 13.84 -13.44
C ASP A 133 -13.66 14.46 -12.17
N TYR A 134 -12.37 14.21 -11.92
CA TYR A 134 -11.63 14.88 -10.86
C TYR A 134 -11.68 16.39 -10.97
N ARG A 135 -11.47 16.95 -12.18
CA ARG A 135 -11.52 18.39 -12.41
C ARG A 135 -12.91 18.97 -12.14
N LYS A 136 -13.98 18.23 -12.45
CA LYS A 136 -15.35 18.65 -12.10
C LYS A 136 -15.59 18.66 -10.60
N LEU A 137 -14.95 17.76 -9.86
CA LEU A 137 -15.11 17.59 -8.43
C LEU A 137 -14.27 18.59 -7.63
N MET A 138 -13.00 18.74 -7.99
CA MET A 138 -11.99 19.49 -7.23
C MET A 138 -11.61 20.84 -7.84
N GLY A 139 -12.05 21.12 -9.07
CA GLY A 139 -11.66 22.32 -9.82
C GLY A 139 -10.28 22.24 -10.48
N GLU A 140 -9.47 21.26 -10.14
CA GLU A 140 -8.08 21.10 -10.56
C GLU A 140 -7.90 19.89 -11.47
N LYS A 141 -6.77 19.83 -12.19
CA LYS A 141 -6.43 18.68 -13.02
C LYS A 141 -5.78 17.59 -12.15
N TYR A 142 -6.23 16.35 -12.32
CA TYR A 142 -5.56 15.20 -11.72
C TYR A 142 -4.27 14.89 -12.50
N ASP A 143 -3.15 15.03 -11.87
CA ASP A 143 -1.83 14.78 -12.44
C ASP A 143 -0.96 13.85 -11.55
N TRP A 144 0.31 13.70 -11.89
CA TRP A 144 1.23 12.86 -11.14
C TRP A 144 1.60 13.43 -9.77
N SER A 145 1.38 14.71 -9.50
CA SER A 145 1.59 15.28 -8.17
C SER A 145 0.53 14.78 -7.19
N MET A 146 -0.73 14.72 -7.65
CA MET A 146 -1.84 14.18 -6.88
C MET A 146 -1.78 12.67 -6.70
N MET A 147 -1.02 11.98 -7.57
CA MET A 147 -0.82 10.53 -7.46
C MET A 147 -0.14 10.12 -6.15
N ALA A 148 0.75 10.95 -5.60
CA ALA A 148 1.39 10.68 -4.31
C ALA A 148 0.35 10.56 -3.18
N THR A 149 -0.58 11.50 -3.10
CA THR A 149 -1.68 11.48 -2.13
C THR A 149 -2.59 10.27 -2.34
N THR A 150 -2.85 9.91 -3.61
CA THR A 150 -3.66 8.73 -3.95
C THR A 150 -2.98 7.45 -3.48
N ILE A 151 -1.68 7.28 -3.74
CA ILE A 151 -0.90 6.11 -3.31
C ILE A 151 -0.93 5.99 -1.79
N GLU A 152 -0.72 7.09 -1.06
CA GLU A 152 -0.73 7.08 0.40
C GLU A 152 -2.11 6.75 0.96
N THR A 153 -3.16 7.37 0.44
CA THR A 153 -4.55 7.07 0.83
C THR A 153 -4.89 5.59 0.64
N LEU A 154 -4.52 5.01 -0.51
CA LEU A 154 -4.77 3.59 -0.79
C LEU A 154 -3.89 2.66 0.08
N ARG A 155 -2.68 3.12 0.48
CA ARG A 155 -1.82 2.38 1.41
C ARG A 155 -2.43 2.31 2.80
N GLU A 156 -2.90 3.45 3.32
CA GLU A 156 -3.55 3.52 4.64
C GLU A 156 -4.80 2.65 4.70
N GLU A 157 -5.59 2.62 3.62
CA GLU A 157 -6.88 1.93 3.60
C GLU A 157 -6.75 0.43 3.30
N PHE A 158 -5.89 0.04 2.35
CA PHE A 158 -5.83 -1.33 1.83
C PHE A 158 -4.50 -2.04 2.10
N GLY A 159 -3.49 -1.36 2.65
CA GLY A 159 -2.25 -1.99 3.10
C GLY A 159 -1.34 -2.51 1.98
N HIS A 160 -1.30 -1.85 0.81
CA HIS A 160 -0.43 -2.23 -0.29
C HIS A 160 1.05 -1.91 -0.03
N ASP A 161 1.98 -2.62 -0.70
CA ASP A 161 3.43 -2.44 -0.57
C ASP A 161 4.12 -1.87 -1.83
N LEU A 162 3.33 -1.29 -2.74
CA LEU A 162 3.86 -0.62 -3.93
C LEU A 162 4.75 0.58 -3.54
N PRO A 163 5.70 1.00 -4.43
CA PRO A 163 6.61 2.10 -4.13
C PRO A 163 5.89 3.40 -3.75
N ALA A 164 6.33 4.07 -2.67
CA ALA A 164 5.82 5.38 -2.27
C ALA A 164 6.30 6.52 -3.20
N SER A 165 7.51 6.38 -3.78
CA SER A 165 8.05 7.36 -4.72
C SER A 165 7.26 7.37 -6.03
N THR A 166 6.72 8.52 -6.41
CA THR A 166 5.94 8.73 -7.66
C THR A 166 6.69 8.28 -8.91
N LEU A 167 8.02 8.49 -8.96
CA LEU A 167 8.85 8.06 -10.08
C LEU A 167 8.92 6.53 -10.18
N ARG A 168 9.17 5.85 -9.07
CA ARG A 168 9.22 4.38 -9.01
C ARG A 168 7.84 3.78 -9.25
N PHE A 169 6.81 4.41 -8.72
CA PHE A 169 5.42 3.99 -8.94
C PHE A 169 5.04 4.10 -10.42
N ARG A 170 5.37 5.22 -11.08
CA ARG A 170 5.15 5.41 -12.52
C ARG A 170 5.85 4.33 -13.36
N LYS A 171 7.09 3.98 -12.99
CA LYS A 171 7.81 2.86 -13.61
C LYS A 171 7.04 1.55 -13.44
N LYS A 172 6.57 1.27 -12.21
CA LYS A 172 5.76 0.07 -11.91
C LYS A 172 4.43 0.04 -12.70
N VAL A 173 3.75 1.18 -12.85
CA VAL A 173 2.54 1.29 -13.69
C VAL A 173 2.85 0.94 -15.16
N ASN A 174 3.98 1.39 -15.70
CA ASN A 174 4.37 1.08 -17.07
C ASN A 174 4.72 -0.42 -17.23
N GLU A 175 5.46 -0.99 -16.26
CA GLU A 175 5.73 -2.43 -16.22
C GLU A 175 4.44 -3.24 -16.16
N TYR A 176 3.50 -2.83 -15.32
CA TYR A 176 2.20 -3.49 -15.18
C TYR A 176 1.36 -3.44 -16.46
N LYS A 177 1.38 -2.32 -17.18
CA LYS A 177 0.70 -2.21 -18.49
C LYS A 177 1.31 -3.12 -19.54
N GLN A 178 2.61 -3.40 -19.46
CA GLN A 178 3.34 -4.22 -20.44
C GLN A 178 3.29 -5.71 -20.11
N TYR A 179 3.46 -6.09 -18.84
CA TYR A 179 3.64 -7.48 -18.40
C TYR A 179 2.47 -8.01 -17.55
N GLY A 180 1.46 -7.18 -17.27
CA GLY A 180 0.30 -7.61 -16.47
C GLY A 180 0.68 -7.99 -15.04
N TYR A 181 -0.01 -8.98 -14.49
CA TYR A 181 0.15 -9.42 -13.11
C TYR A 181 1.54 -9.97 -12.78
N GLU A 182 2.21 -10.58 -13.73
CA GLU A 182 3.52 -11.23 -13.52
C GLU A 182 4.57 -10.26 -12.97
N CYS A 183 4.53 -9.00 -13.38
CA CYS A 183 5.49 -8.00 -12.92
C CYS A 183 5.39 -7.70 -11.40
N LEU A 184 4.29 -8.09 -10.74
CA LEU A 184 4.08 -7.89 -9.31
C LEU A 184 4.72 -8.99 -8.46
N ILE A 185 5.00 -10.15 -9.06
CA ILE A 185 5.72 -11.22 -8.39
C ILE A 185 7.16 -10.78 -8.19
N SER A 186 7.64 -10.87 -6.94
CA SER A 186 9.02 -10.50 -6.65
C SER A 186 10.00 -11.39 -7.42
N GLY A 187 10.92 -10.80 -8.18
CA GLY A 187 12.00 -11.55 -8.84
C GLY A 187 12.96 -12.27 -7.87
N LYS A 188 12.83 -12.00 -6.56
CA LYS A 188 13.54 -12.72 -5.50
C LYS A 188 12.74 -13.90 -4.93
N PHE A 189 11.47 -14.06 -5.37
CA PHE A 189 10.65 -15.18 -4.92
C PHE A 189 11.22 -16.49 -5.47
N GLY A 190 11.37 -17.49 -4.59
CA GLY A 190 11.95 -18.79 -4.96
C GLY A 190 13.46 -18.77 -5.23
N ASN A 191 14.13 -17.63 -5.09
CA ASN A 191 15.58 -17.57 -5.27
C ASN A 191 16.29 -18.22 -4.09
N GLN A 192 16.61 -19.48 -4.24
CA GLN A 192 17.42 -20.26 -3.28
C GLN A 192 18.91 -19.88 -3.35
N CYS A 193 19.33 -19.30 -4.48
CA CYS A 193 20.73 -18.85 -4.69
C CYS A 193 21.01 -17.43 -4.19
N ALA A 194 20.09 -16.83 -3.42
CA ALA A 194 20.32 -15.50 -2.82
C ALA A 194 21.37 -15.50 -1.69
N ARG A 195 21.68 -16.65 -1.11
CA ARG A 195 22.84 -16.82 -0.25
C ARG A 195 24.07 -16.88 -1.14
N LYS A 196 24.91 -15.85 -1.07
CA LYS A 196 26.24 -15.86 -1.71
C LYS A 196 27.17 -16.93 -1.09
N VAL A 197 26.75 -17.53 0.01
CA VAL A 197 27.46 -18.51 0.79
C VAL A 197 26.66 -19.81 0.69
N ASP A 198 27.25 -20.86 0.15
CA ASP A 198 26.67 -22.20 0.13
C ASP A 198 26.73 -22.86 1.52
N TYR A 199 26.01 -23.96 1.70
CA TYR A 199 25.94 -24.67 2.97
C TYR A 199 27.33 -25.14 3.46
N LYS A 200 28.20 -25.56 2.54
CA LYS A 200 29.56 -26.02 2.89
C LYS A 200 30.42 -24.87 3.41
N THR A 201 30.34 -23.72 2.75
CA THR A 201 31.06 -22.50 3.20
C THR A 201 30.52 -22.00 4.53
N GLU A 202 29.19 -22.06 4.75
CA GLU A 202 28.58 -21.70 6.04
C GLU A 202 29.11 -22.61 7.16
N ARG A 203 29.15 -23.92 6.94
CA ARG A 203 29.71 -24.88 7.91
C ARG A 203 31.21 -24.66 8.17
N LEU A 204 31.98 -24.38 7.12
CA LEU A 204 33.40 -24.05 7.23
C LEU A 204 33.62 -22.83 8.11
N VAL A 205 32.86 -21.71 7.85
CA VAL A 205 32.97 -20.49 8.64
C VAL A 205 32.55 -20.74 10.10
N LEU A 206 31.49 -21.52 10.32
CA LEU A 206 31.10 -21.93 11.69
C LEU A 206 32.18 -22.76 12.37
N SER A 207 32.81 -23.70 11.67
CA SER A 207 33.88 -24.49 12.21
C SER A 207 35.12 -23.66 12.57
N ILE A 208 35.45 -22.64 11.79
CA ILE A 208 36.50 -21.66 12.11
C ILE A 208 36.14 -20.87 13.37
N THR A 209 34.89 -20.37 13.49
CA THR A 209 34.46 -19.57 14.65
C THR A 209 34.52 -20.29 15.98
N VAL A 210 34.39 -21.60 15.97
CA VAL A 210 34.38 -22.44 17.19
C VAL A 210 35.75 -23.04 17.50
N LEU A 211 36.80 -22.65 16.77
CA LEU A 211 38.16 -23.12 17.10
C LEU A 211 38.55 -22.72 18.53
N PRO A 212 39.42 -23.50 19.19
CA PRO A 212 39.78 -23.29 20.61
C PRO A 212 40.33 -21.89 20.93
N ASN A 213 40.91 -21.22 19.95
CA ASN A 213 41.44 -19.87 20.07
C ASN A 213 40.35 -18.75 20.00
N GLN A 214 39.07 -19.14 19.80
CA GLN A 214 37.91 -18.19 19.73
C GLN A 214 38.21 -16.93 18.91
N PRO A 215 38.46 -17.04 17.59
CA PRO A 215 38.87 -15.92 16.78
C PRO A 215 37.74 -14.85 16.69
N TYR A 216 38.13 -13.57 16.67
CA TYR A 216 37.18 -12.49 16.38
C TYR A 216 36.72 -12.52 14.91
N GLY A 217 35.63 -11.83 14.58
CA GLY A 217 35.07 -11.83 13.22
C GLY A 217 36.05 -11.41 12.11
N SER A 218 37.01 -10.51 12.41
CA SER A 218 38.12 -10.15 11.51
C SER A 218 39.06 -11.33 11.26
N ASP A 219 39.40 -12.03 12.32
CA ASP A 219 40.35 -13.16 12.27
C ASP A 219 39.74 -14.37 11.56
N VAL A 220 38.41 -14.56 11.70
CA VAL A 220 37.64 -15.59 10.96
C VAL A 220 37.80 -15.40 9.46
N HIS A 221 37.77 -14.15 8.98
CA HIS A 221 37.94 -13.84 7.56
C HIS A 221 39.37 -14.17 7.08
N GLU A 222 40.40 -13.80 7.85
CA GLU A 222 41.80 -14.12 7.54
C GLU A 222 42.03 -15.63 7.56
N MET A 223 41.50 -16.33 8.55
CA MET A 223 41.56 -17.80 8.65
C MET A 223 40.83 -18.48 7.48
N TYR A 224 39.71 -17.95 7.03
CA TYR A 224 39.02 -18.43 5.84
C TYR A 224 39.90 -18.28 4.58
N ILE A 225 40.58 -17.15 4.44
CA ILE A 225 41.52 -16.91 3.32
C ILE A 225 42.68 -17.93 3.41
N SER A 226 43.30 -18.10 4.58
CA SER A 226 44.37 -19.06 4.77
C SER A 226 43.94 -20.50 4.48
N PHE A 227 42.69 -20.87 4.82
CA PHE A 227 42.10 -22.15 4.41
C PHE A 227 42.02 -22.27 2.89
N VAL A 228 41.50 -21.25 2.20
CA VAL A 228 41.36 -21.26 0.73
C VAL A 228 42.73 -21.31 0.04
N CYS A 229 43.76 -20.69 0.64
CA CYS A 229 45.17 -20.77 0.18
C CYS A 229 45.84 -22.10 0.48
N GLY A 230 45.21 -22.99 1.29
CA GLY A 230 45.79 -24.25 1.68
C GLY A 230 46.80 -24.19 2.82
N GLU A 231 46.85 -23.08 3.54
CA GLU A 231 47.77 -22.83 4.67
C GLU A 231 47.16 -23.26 6.01
N LEU A 232 45.80 -23.45 6.06
CA LEU A 232 45.07 -23.83 7.26
C LEU A 232 44.20 -25.05 6.97
N GLU A 233 44.27 -26.06 7.83
CA GLU A 233 43.33 -27.19 7.83
C GLU A 233 42.21 -26.93 8.84
N VAL A 234 40.95 -27.08 8.41
CA VAL A 234 39.78 -26.93 9.26
C VAL A 234 38.98 -28.22 9.28
N TRP A 235 38.61 -28.64 10.48
CA TRP A 235 37.82 -29.83 10.72
C TRP A 235 36.33 -29.45 10.79
N ASP A 236 35.51 -30.21 10.11
CA ASP A 236 34.07 -30.05 10.15
C ASP A 236 33.54 -30.50 11.52
N LEU A 237 32.86 -29.62 12.23
CA LEU A 237 32.28 -29.88 13.56
C LEU A 237 31.22 -30.98 13.58
N GLU A 238 30.50 -31.16 12.44
CA GLU A 238 29.42 -32.17 12.38
C GLU A 238 29.95 -33.56 12.01
N THR A 239 30.87 -33.62 11.06
CA THR A 239 31.35 -34.91 10.52
C THR A 239 32.69 -35.34 11.08
N GLY A 240 33.46 -34.43 11.66
CA GLY A 240 34.82 -34.71 12.13
C GLY A 240 35.84 -34.92 10.99
N GLU A 241 35.47 -34.63 9.74
CA GLU A 241 36.36 -34.75 8.58
C GLU A 241 37.01 -33.41 8.25
N ILE A 242 38.18 -33.44 7.60
CA ILE A 242 38.85 -32.21 7.12
C ILE A 242 38.11 -31.66 5.90
N PHE A 243 37.77 -30.36 5.89
CA PHE A 243 37.24 -29.71 4.72
C PHE A 243 38.24 -29.77 3.57
N LYS A 244 37.75 -30.18 2.39
CA LYS A 244 38.56 -30.20 1.15
C LYS A 244 38.27 -28.95 0.36
N ILE A 245 39.34 -28.26 -0.09
CA ILE A 245 39.28 -27.08 -0.99
C ILE A 245 38.71 -27.59 -2.32
N GLY A 246 37.49 -27.08 -2.69
CA GLY A 246 36.92 -27.35 -4.00
C GLY A 246 37.53 -26.42 -5.05
N ARG A 247 37.67 -26.91 -6.31
CA ARG A 247 38.17 -26.10 -7.44
C ARG A 247 37.37 -24.81 -7.76
N ALA A 248 36.26 -24.58 -7.07
CA ALA A 248 35.39 -23.41 -7.27
C ALA A 248 35.81 -22.18 -6.42
N HIS A 249 36.87 -22.28 -5.63
CA HIS A 249 37.34 -21.18 -4.75
C HIS A 249 38.67 -20.55 -5.21
N VAL A 250 39.11 -20.82 -6.42
CA VAL A 250 40.29 -20.20 -7.03
C VAL A 250 39.87 -19.17 -8.08
#